data_f6a72ef158ed61a467d905fc77a5ce71
#
_entry.id   f6a72ef158ed61a467d905fc77a5ce71
#
_cell.length_a   1.000
_cell.length_b   1.000
_cell.length_c   1.000
_cell.angle_alpha   90.00
_cell.angle_beta   90.00
_cell.angle_gamma   90.00
#
_symmetry.space_group_name_H-M   'P 1'
#
loop_
_entity.id
_entity.type
_entity.pdbx_description
1 polymer ?
#
loop_
_entity_poly.entity_id
_entity_poly.type
_entity_poly.pdbx_seq_one_letter_code
_entity_poly.pdbx_strand_id
1 'polypeptide(L)'
;MLETALASKQTYVSLDRMTEHDLLEVVALEEMCNLSPWGWDAYHTELHSTPNSLMLVARVAGSTSEADRPIVGFIVARELADEIHINNVAVKPEFRGRGIGRMLMKTALTWGGERHARQAVLEVRAGNDRAHQLYRGCGFEVIGRRRRYYKSPVEDALLMAVSLEQTP
;
A
#
# COMPACT_ATOMS: atom_id res chain seq x y z
N MET A 1 44.22 13.75 -2.62
CA MET A 1 43.28 12.65 -2.43
C MET A 1 41.92 13.25 -2.10
N LEU A 2 41.04 13.25 -3.07
CA LEU A 2 39.68 13.73 -2.90
C LEU A 2 38.80 12.50 -2.62
N GLU A 3 38.47 12.27 -1.36
CA GLU A 3 37.39 11.36 -0.98
C GLU A 3 36.08 11.99 -1.38
N THR A 4 35.52 11.52 -2.47
CA THR A 4 34.13 11.83 -2.83
C THR A 4 33.24 10.90 -2.02
N ALA A 5 32.94 11.28 -0.79
CA ALA A 5 31.87 10.67 -0.03
C ALA A 5 30.55 11.07 -0.68
N LEU A 6 30.04 10.23 -1.57
CA LEU A 6 28.63 10.23 -1.93
C LEU A 6 27.86 9.74 -0.71
N ALA A 7 27.57 10.66 0.21
CA ALA A 7 26.59 10.43 1.26
C ALA A 7 25.24 10.21 0.57
N SER A 8 24.84 8.95 0.45
CA SER A 8 23.46 8.60 0.12
C SER A 8 22.58 9.29 1.15
N LYS A 9 21.84 10.33 0.74
CA LYS A 9 20.84 10.98 1.59
C LYS A 9 19.84 9.89 1.97
N GLN A 10 20.01 9.36 3.16
CA GLN A 10 19.08 8.39 3.72
C GLN A 10 17.75 9.12 3.89
N THR A 11 16.82 8.87 3.00
CA THR A 11 15.48 9.47 3.06
C THR A 11 14.74 8.77 4.17
N TYR A 12 14.57 9.44 5.30
CA TYR A 12 13.72 8.94 6.38
C TYR A 12 12.27 9.13 5.99
N VAL A 13 11.47 8.09 6.20
CA VAL A 13 10.04 8.09 5.91
C VAL A 13 9.30 7.71 7.19
N SER A 14 8.27 8.48 7.53
CA SER A 14 7.30 8.15 8.59
C SER A 14 6.01 7.60 7.99
N LEU A 15 5.31 6.77 8.76
CA LEU A 15 3.93 6.36 8.46
C LEU A 15 2.99 7.10 9.39
N ASP A 16 2.01 7.76 8.80
CA ASP A 16 0.99 8.50 9.53
C ASP A 16 -0.41 8.02 9.13
N ARG A 17 -1.39 8.19 10.01
CA ARG A 17 -2.79 7.97 9.65
C ARG A 17 -3.18 8.95 8.55
N MET A 18 -3.84 8.42 7.51
CA MET A 18 -4.40 9.25 6.44
C MET A 18 -5.52 10.14 7.00
N THR A 19 -5.55 11.38 6.57
CA THR A 19 -6.56 12.37 6.92
C THR A 19 -7.27 12.89 5.66
N GLU A 20 -8.36 13.61 5.84
CA GLU A 20 -9.08 14.21 4.72
C GLU A 20 -8.21 15.18 3.89
N HIS A 21 -7.27 15.87 4.54
CA HIS A 21 -6.35 16.79 3.87
C HIS A 21 -5.39 16.07 2.90
N ASP A 22 -5.20 14.77 3.07
CA ASP A 22 -4.30 13.96 2.23
C ASP A 22 -4.95 13.47 0.95
N LEU A 23 -6.27 13.47 0.88
CA LEU A 23 -7.02 12.76 -0.15
C LEU A 23 -6.70 13.23 -1.58
N LEU A 24 -6.50 14.52 -1.79
CA LEU A 24 -6.13 15.05 -3.13
C LEU A 24 -4.77 14.51 -3.58
N GLU A 25 -3.79 14.48 -2.68
CA GLU A 25 -2.46 13.97 -2.99
C GLU A 25 -2.47 12.43 -3.17
N VAL A 26 -3.29 11.72 -2.39
CA VAL A 26 -3.50 10.27 -2.52
C VAL A 26 -4.12 9.92 -3.87
N VAL A 27 -5.16 10.65 -4.31
CA VAL A 27 -5.78 10.46 -5.63
C VAL A 27 -4.79 10.73 -6.75
N ALA A 28 -3.99 11.80 -6.66
CA ALA A 28 -2.95 12.08 -7.64
C ALA A 28 -1.90 10.95 -7.70
N LEU A 29 -1.54 10.37 -6.55
CA LEU A 29 -0.62 9.24 -6.49
C LEU A 29 -1.24 7.95 -7.05
N GLU A 30 -2.53 7.71 -6.81
CA GLU A 30 -3.29 6.61 -7.40
C GLU A 30 -3.23 6.65 -8.94
N GLU A 31 -3.51 7.81 -9.53
CA GLU A 31 -3.45 8.03 -10.97
C GLU A 31 -2.03 7.83 -11.52
N MET A 32 -1.03 8.40 -10.85
CA MET A 32 0.38 8.27 -11.23
C MET A 32 0.86 6.82 -11.25
N CYS A 33 0.33 5.98 -10.36
CA CYS A 33 0.68 4.57 -10.23
C CYS A 33 -0.20 3.62 -11.06
N ASN A 34 -1.13 4.15 -11.87
CA ASN A 34 -2.07 3.36 -12.67
C ASN A 34 -2.87 2.33 -11.87
N LEU A 35 -3.26 2.68 -10.65
CA LEU A 35 -4.16 1.84 -9.86
C LEU A 35 -5.57 1.88 -10.46
N SER A 36 -6.38 0.88 -10.14
CA SER A 36 -7.82 0.95 -10.43
C SER A 36 -8.40 2.13 -9.66
N PRO A 37 -8.96 3.14 -10.35
CA PRO A 37 -9.29 4.41 -9.71
C PRO A 37 -10.43 4.25 -8.71
N TRP A 38 -10.16 4.62 -7.47
CA TRP A 38 -11.18 4.82 -6.44
C TRP A 38 -11.74 6.24 -6.50
N GLY A 39 -10.85 7.22 -6.67
CA GLY A 39 -11.19 8.63 -6.65
C GLY A 39 -11.48 9.17 -5.24
N TRP A 40 -11.61 10.49 -5.16
CA TRP A 40 -11.74 11.20 -3.89
C TRP A 40 -12.93 10.71 -3.04
N ASP A 41 -14.11 10.53 -3.65
CA ASP A 41 -15.34 10.15 -2.92
C ASP A 41 -15.21 8.79 -2.24
N ALA A 42 -14.58 7.83 -2.89
CA ALA A 42 -14.39 6.49 -2.31
C ALA A 42 -13.40 6.52 -1.13
N TYR A 43 -12.29 7.24 -1.26
CA TYR A 43 -11.36 7.41 -0.14
C TYR A 43 -11.99 8.16 1.02
N HIS A 44 -12.76 9.21 0.75
CA HIS A 44 -13.47 9.97 1.76
C HIS A 44 -14.49 9.08 2.50
N THR A 45 -15.27 8.30 1.77
CA THR A 45 -16.21 7.35 2.35
C THR A 45 -15.51 6.30 3.20
N GLU A 46 -14.41 5.74 2.71
CA GLU A 46 -13.61 4.76 3.47
C GLU A 46 -13.10 5.35 4.78
N LEU A 47 -12.60 6.59 4.73
CA LEU A 47 -12.04 7.28 5.89
C LEU A 47 -13.08 7.54 6.99
N HIS A 48 -14.30 7.91 6.61
CA HIS A 48 -15.32 8.37 7.55
C HIS A 48 -16.40 7.33 7.88
N SER A 49 -16.64 6.37 7.01
CA SER A 49 -17.79 5.46 7.13
C SER A 49 -17.40 4.00 7.34
N THR A 50 -16.10 3.67 7.30
CA THR A 50 -15.63 2.29 7.42
C THR A 50 -14.79 2.11 8.69
N PRO A 51 -15.41 1.63 9.80
CA PRO A 51 -14.71 1.57 11.09
C PRO A 51 -13.58 0.54 11.15
N ASN A 52 -13.59 -0.47 10.27
CA ASN A 52 -12.62 -1.55 10.21
C ASN A 52 -11.63 -1.36 9.06
N SER A 53 -11.19 -0.12 8.85
CA SER A 53 -10.25 0.25 7.81
C SER A 53 -8.95 0.80 8.39
N LEU A 54 -7.83 0.43 7.76
CA LEU A 54 -6.53 1.01 7.99
C LEU A 54 -6.14 1.82 6.76
N MET A 55 -5.99 3.12 6.93
CA MET A 55 -5.54 4.03 5.88
C MET A 55 -4.28 4.76 6.37
N LEU A 56 -3.16 4.53 5.71
CA LEU A 56 -1.87 5.13 6.07
C LEU A 56 -1.26 5.84 4.88
N VAL A 57 -0.52 6.91 5.17
CA VAL A 57 0.35 7.61 4.24
C VAL A 57 1.81 7.49 4.69
N ALA A 58 2.70 7.38 3.73
CA ALA A 58 4.15 7.44 3.95
C ALA A 58 4.63 8.83 3.55
N ARG A 59 5.27 9.56 4.48
CA ARG A 59 5.77 10.92 4.29
C ARG A 59 7.27 10.99 4.42
N VAL A 60 7.89 11.85 3.62
CA VAL A 60 9.33 12.16 3.79
C VAL A 60 9.53 12.96 5.08
N ALA A 61 10.40 12.47 5.97
CA ALA A 61 10.77 13.19 7.18
C ALA A 61 11.68 14.38 6.84
N GLY A 62 11.63 15.46 7.65
CA GLY A 62 12.58 16.57 7.57
C GLY A 62 12.00 17.94 7.20
N SER A 63 10.69 18.10 7.10
CA SER A 63 10.03 19.42 7.03
C SER A 63 9.59 19.88 8.43
N THR A 64 9.53 21.19 8.63
CA THR A 64 9.16 21.82 9.90
C THR A 64 7.70 21.68 10.30
N SER A 65 6.82 21.31 9.34
CA SER A 65 5.39 21.05 9.54
C SER A 65 5.00 19.67 9.02
N GLU A 66 4.20 18.94 9.78
CA GLU A 66 3.68 17.63 9.35
C GLU A 66 2.83 17.73 8.08
N ALA A 67 2.05 18.79 7.94
CA ALA A 67 1.18 19.03 6.80
C ALA A 67 1.95 19.31 5.48
N ASP A 68 3.19 19.78 5.58
CA ASP A 68 4.01 20.16 4.42
C ASP A 68 4.94 19.03 3.93
N ARG A 69 4.92 17.88 4.61
CA ARG A 69 5.74 16.73 4.22
C ARG A 69 5.10 15.98 3.06
N PRO A 70 5.76 15.86 1.90
CA PRO A 70 5.18 15.21 0.74
C PRO A 70 4.87 13.74 1.00
N ILE A 71 3.70 13.31 0.54
CA ILE A 71 3.30 11.90 0.54
C ILE A 71 4.05 11.19 -0.58
N VAL A 72 4.73 10.10 -0.24
CA VAL A 72 5.50 9.29 -1.19
C VAL A 72 4.94 7.89 -1.38
N GLY A 73 3.95 7.52 -0.59
CA GLY A 73 3.23 6.26 -0.70
C GLY A 73 2.01 6.23 0.21
N PHE A 74 1.14 5.26 -0.02
CA PHE A 74 -0.02 5.03 0.85
C PHE A 74 -0.48 3.57 0.79
N ILE A 75 -1.28 3.17 1.76
CA ILE A 75 -1.97 1.88 1.78
C ILE A 75 -3.38 2.05 2.34
N VAL A 76 -4.31 1.30 1.75
CA VAL A 76 -5.66 1.10 2.28
C VAL A 76 -5.89 -0.39 2.46
N ALA A 77 -6.22 -0.79 3.68
CA ALA A 77 -6.58 -2.14 4.04
C ALA A 77 -7.89 -2.15 4.84
N ARG A 78 -8.71 -3.15 4.64
CA ARG A 78 -10.00 -3.31 5.31
C ARG A 78 -10.10 -4.69 5.93
N GLU A 79 -10.56 -4.74 7.17
CA GLU A 79 -10.99 -5.98 7.79
C GLU A 79 -12.41 -6.33 7.31
N LEU A 80 -12.59 -7.53 6.80
CA LEU A 80 -13.85 -8.09 6.40
C LEU A 80 -13.95 -9.52 6.94
N ALA A 81 -14.85 -9.74 7.88
CA ALA A 81 -14.94 -10.99 8.65
C ALA A 81 -13.58 -11.30 9.33
N ASP A 82 -12.95 -12.39 9.01
CA ASP A 82 -11.67 -12.84 9.57
C ASP A 82 -10.48 -12.64 8.60
N GLU A 83 -10.63 -11.76 7.61
CA GLU A 83 -9.62 -11.47 6.59
C GLU A 83 -9.27 -9.98 6.53
N ILE A 84 -8.04 -9.69 6.12
CA ILE A 84 -7.60 -8.36 5.76
C ILE A 84 -7.53 -8.26 4.25
N HIS A 85 -8.30 -7.37 3.67
CA HIS A 85 -8.26 -7.04 2.25
C HIS A 85 -7.35 -5.86 2.03
N ILE A 86 -6.23 -6.04 1.32
CA ILE A 86 -5.37 -4.95 0.86
C ILE A 86 -5.99 -4.40 -0.41
N ASN A 87 -6.61 -3.23 -0.32
CA ASN A 87 -7.35 -2.65 -1.43
C ASN A 87 -6.45 -1.86 -2.37
N ASN A 88 -5.62 -0.97 -1.82
CA ASN A 88 -4.70 -0.14 -2.59
C ASN A 88 -3.38 0.00 -1.85
N VAL A 89 -2.28 -0.11 -2.56
CA VAL A 89 -0.94 0.26 -2.10
C VAL A 89 -0.17 0.87 -3.26
N ALA A 90 0.46 2.01 -3.02
CA ALA A 90 1.26 2.70 -4.01
C ALA A 90 2.49 3.37 -3.39
N VAL A 91 3.54 3.48 -4.18
CA VAL A 91 4.74 4.25 -3.88
C VAL A 91 5.11 5.05 -5.11
N LYS A 92 5.38 6.36 -4.95
CA LYS A 92 5.86 7.24 -6.03
C LYS A 92 7.03 6.59 -6.75
N PRO A 93 7.05 6.59 -8.10
CA PRO A 93 8.10 5.93 -8.88
C PRO A 93 9.52 6.25 -8.43
N GLU A 94 9.81 7.52 -8.17
CA GLU A 94 11.14 7.99 -7.74
C GLU A 94 11.55 7.57 -6.32
N PHE A 95 10.61 7.06 -5.53
CA PHE A 95 10.84 6.55 -4.17
C PHE A 95 10.80 5.03 -4.06
N ARG A 96 10.58 4.33 -5.16
CA ARG A 96 10.57 2.87 -5.20
C ARG A 96 11.97 2.28 -4.95
N GLY A 97 12.00 1.02 -4.55
CA GLY A 97 13.27 0.33 -4.23
C GLY A 97 13.92 0.74 -2.91
N ARG A 98 13.23 1.54 -2.08
CA ARG A 98 13.72 2.02 -0.77
C ARG A 98 13.02 1.35 0.42
N GLY A 99 12.25 0.30 0.19
CA GLY A 99 11.56 -0.44 1.24
C GLY A 99 10.23 0.15 1.72
N ILE A 100 9.77 1.27 1.13
CA ILE A 100 8.53 1.96 1.57
C ILE A 100 7.30 1.07 1.40
N GLY A 101 7.14 0.43 0.23
CA GLY A 101 6.04 -0.50 -0.01
C GLY A 101 6.04 -1.66 0.98
N ARG A 102 7.21 -2.20 1.28
CA ARG A 102 7.37 -3.27 2.28
C ARG A 102 6.99 -2.81 3.68
N MET A 103 7.36 -1.59 4.06
CA MET A 103 7.01 -1.00 5.35
C MET A 103 5.49 -0.82 5.49
N LEU A 104 4.83 -0.30 4.45
CA LEU A 104 3.36 -0.17 4.40
C LEU A 104 2.68 -1.54 4.53
N MET A 105 3.11 -2.52 3.76
CA MET A 105 2.57 -3.88 3.81
C MET A 105 2.77 -4.53 5.18
N LYS A 106 3.98 -4.47 5.74
CA LYS A 106 4.25 -5.03 7.07
C LYS A 106 3.38 -4.42 8.15
N THR A 107 3.16 -3.11 8.11
CA THR A 107 2.27 -2.43 9.07
C THR A 107 0.83 -2.92 8.93
N ALA A 108 0.33 -3.08 7.71
CA ALA A 108 -1.02 -3.61 7.48
C ALA A 108 -1.16 -5.07 7.94
N LEU A 109 -0.14 -5.92 7.72
CA LEU A 109 -0.16 -7.31 8.18
C LEU A 109 -0.09 -7.42 9.71
N THR A 110 0.72 -6.59 10.36
CA THR A 110 0.77 -6.49 11.83
C THR A 110 -0.59 -6.07 12.39
N TRP A 111 -1.19 -5.02 11.82
CA TRP A 111 -2.53 -4.58 12.19
C TRP A 111 -3.57 -5.67 12.06
N GLY A 112 -3.50 -6.48 10.99
CA GLY A 112 -4.37 -7.65 10.79
C GLY A 112 -4.16 -8.73 11.85
N GLY A 113 -2.90 -9.03 12.20
CA GLY A 113 -2.55 -10.00 13.25
C GLY A 113 -3.06 -9.58 14.62
N GLU A 114 -2.96 -8.29 14.97
CA GLU A 114 -3.49 -7.72 16.23
C GLU A 114 -5.02 -7.83 16.30
N ARG A 115 -5.70 -7.90 15.18
CA ARG A 115 -7.16 -8.08 15.07
C ARG A 115 -7.58 -9.54 14.94
N HIS A 116 -6.63 -10.46 15.06
CA HIS A 116 -6.86 -11.91 14.94
C HIS A 116 -7.40 -12.35 13.57
N ALA A 117 -7.11 -11.60 12.52
CA ALA A 117 -7.42 -12.01 11.15
C ALA A 117 -6.60 -13.27 10.79
N ARG A 118 -7.23 -14.20 10.08
CA ARG A 118 -6.62 -15.48 9.69
C ARG A 118 -5.65 -15.32 8.53
N GLN A 119 -5.99 -14.42 7.60
CA GLN A 119 -5.20 -14.18 6.40
C GLN A 119 -5.35 -12.75 5.89
N ALA A 120 -4.40 -12.32 5.08
CA ALA A 120 -4.54 -11.14 4.24
C ALA A 120 -4.64 -11.56 2.78
N VAL A 121 -5.50 -10.88 2.03
CA VAL A 121 -5.76 -11.14 0.61
C VAL A 121 -5.66 -9.87 -0.21
N LEU A 122 -5.30 -10.01 -1.47
CA LEU A 122 -5.28 -8.90 -2.43
C LEU A 122 -5.51 -9.40 -3.85
N GLU A 123 -5.90 -8.48 -4.72
CA GLU A 123 -5.97 -8.69 -6.16
C GLU A 123 -4.94 -7.77 -6.84
N VAL A 124 -4.26 -8.30 -7.84
CA VAL A 124 -3.23 -7.58 -8.58
C VAL A 124 -3.29 -7.94 -10.05
N ARG A 125 -3.02 -6.96 -10.94
CA ARG A 125 -2.91 -7.22 -12.38
C ARG A 125 -1.88 -8.31 -12.67
N ALA A 126 -2.24 -9.26 -13.51
CA ALA A 126 -1.37 -10.41 -13.84
C ALA A 126 0.00 -9.99 -14.40
N GLY A 127 0.07 -8.86 -15.12
CA GLY A 127 1.31 -8.32 -15.68
C GLY A 127 2.09 -7.37 -14.78
N ASN A 128 1.64 -7.12 -13.54
CA ASN A 128 2.34 -6.19 -12.63
C ASN A 128 3.45 -6.91 -11.84
N ASP A 129 4.55 -7.24 -12.52
CA ASP A 129 5.67 -8.00 -11.95
C ASP A 129 6.30 -7.33 -10.73
N ARG A 130 6.35 -6.00 -10.71
CA ARG A 130 6.88 -5.24 -9.57
C ARG A 130 6.05 -5.45 -8.32
N ALA A 131 4.73 -5.36 -8.44
CA ALA A 131 3.83 -5.61 -7.31
C ALA A 131 3.90 -7.08 -6.86
N HIS A 132 4.01 -8.02 -7.81
CA HIS A 132 4.21 -9.44 -7.47
C HIS A 132 5.47 -9.67 -6.64
N GLN A 133 6.58 -9.03 -6.97
CA GLN A 133 7.81 -9.13 -6.20
C GLN A 133 7.64 -8.57 -4.77
N LEU A 134 6.97 -7.42 -4.63
CA LEU A 134 6.66 -6.84 -3.32
C LEU A 134 5.83 -7.81 -2.48
N TYR A 135 4.73 -8.32 -3.03
CA TYR A 135 3.80 -9.18 -2.29
C TYR A 135 4.42 -10.52 -1.93
N ARG A 136 5.14 -11.16 -2.86
CA ARG A 136 5.91 -12.37 -2.56
C ARG A 136 6.95 -12.15 -1.48
N GLY A 137 7.63 -11.00 -1.49
CA GLY A 137 8.58 -10.59 -0.45
C GLY A 137 7.93 -10.38 0.92
N CYS A 138 6.59 -10.23 0.97
CA CYS A 138 5.78 -10.17 2.19
C CYS A 138 5.10 -11.50 2.54
N GLY A 139 5.39 -12.58 1.81
CA GLY A 139 4.88 -13.92 2.07
C GLY A 139 3.59 -14.29 1.33
N PHE A 140 3.08 -13.42 0.45
CA PHE A 140 1.89 -13.73 -0.34
C PHE A 140 2.18 -14.76 -1.42
N GLU A 141 1.22 -15.66 -1.61
CA GLU A 141 1.22 -16.66 -2.66
C GLU A 141 -0.03 -16.52 -3.53
N VAL A 142 0.08 -16.91 -4.81
CA VAL A 142 -1.06 -16.91 -5.73
C VAL A 142 -2.00 -18.05 -5.35
N ILE A 143 -3.26 -17.71 -5.06
CA ILE A 143 -4.31 -18.67 -4.71
C ILE A 143 -5.41 -18.79 -5.78
N GLY A 144 -5.43 -17.89 -6.74
CA GLY A 144 -6.45 -17.89 -7.79
C GLY A 144 -6.18 -16.87 -8.89
N ARG A 145 -7.04 -16.91 -9.89
CA ARG A 145 -6.99 -16.02 -11.06
C ARG A 145 -8.42 -15.67 -11.48
N ARG A 146 -8.67 -14.37 -11.68
CA ARG A 146 -9.91 -13.86 -12.25
C ARG A 146 -9.66 -13.39 -13.67
N ARG A 147 -10.23 -14.08 -14.66
CA ARG A 147 -10.05 -13.74 -16.06
C ARG A 147 -10.75 -12.44 -16.40
N ARG A 148 -10.06 -11.58 -17.16
CA ARG A 148 -10.57 -10.30 -17.68
C ARG A 148 -11.22 -9.42 -16.62
N TYR A 149 -10.66 -9.44 -15.43
CA TYR A 149 -11.16 -8.71 -14.27
C TYR A 149 -11.04 -7.20 -14.45
N TYR A 150 -9.88 -6.72 -14.88
CA TYR A 150 -9.65 -5.32 -15.20
C TYR A 150 -10.18 -5.01 -16.60
N LYS A 151 -10.68 -3.78 -16.81
CA LYS A 151 -11.32 -3.37 -18.06
C LYS A 151 -10.49 -2.42 -18.91
N SER A 152 -9.59 -1.67 -18.30
CA SER A 152 -8.80 -0.63 -18.98
C SER A 152 -7.33 -0.64 -18.55
N PRO A 153 -6.45 -1.35 -19.24
CA PRO A 153 -6.72 -2.35 -20.28
C PRO A 153 -7.36 -3.64 -19.73
N VAL A 154 -7.94 -4.44 -20.63
CA VAL A 154 -8.47 -5.76 -20.27
C VAL A 154 -7.31 -6.65 -19.84
N GLU A 155 -7.36 -7.14 -18.63
CA GLU A 155 -6.29 -7.95 -18.02
C GLU A 155 -6.85 -8.83 -16.92
N ASP A 156 -6.22 -9.99 -16.72
CA ASP A 156 -6.55 -10.87 -15.60
C ASP A 156 -6.05 -10.30 -14.28
N ALA A 157 -6.73 -10.62 -13.19
CA ALA A 157 -6.23 -10.43 -11.83
C ALA A 157 -5.69 -11.74 -11.28
N LEU A 158 -4.56 -11.66 -10.58
CA LEU A 158 -4.13 -12.71 -9.66
C LEU A 158 -4.69 -12.41 -8.28
N LEU A 159 -5.27 -13.42 -7.65
CA LEU A 159 -5.66 -13.38 -6.25
C LEU A 159 -4.50 -13.94 -5.44
N MET A 160 -4.02 -13.17 -4.46
CA MET A 160 -2.90 -13.57 -3.61
C MET A 160 -3.31 -13.52 -2.15
N ALA A 161 -2.75 -14.42 -1.34
CA ALA A 161 -3.00 -14.47 0.10
C ALA A 161 -1.75 -14.80 0.89
N VAL A 162 -1.75 -14.37 2.16
CA VAL A 162 -0.77 -14.77 3.17
C VAL A 162 -1.49 -15.09 4.47
N SER A 163 -1.12 -16.20 5.12
CA SER A 163 -1.63 -16.54 6.45
C SER A 163 -1.08 -15.59 7.51
N LEU A 164 -1.95 -15.13 8.40
CA LEU A 164 -1.61 -14.34 9.58
C LEU A 164 -1.70 -15.16 10.87
N GLU A 165 -2.17 -16.40 10.77
CA GLU A 165 -2.21 -17.32 11.92
C GLU A 165 -0.78 -17.59 12.36
N GLN A 166 -0.49 -17.32 13.64
CA GLN A 166 0.76 -17.75 14.23
C GLN A 166 0.72 -19.27 14.31
N THR A 167 1.65 -19.91 13.61
CA THR A 167 1.88 -21.35 13.83
C THR A 167 2.22 -21.54 15.29
N PRO A 168 1.53 -22.46 16.01
CA PRO A 168 1.76 -22.71 17.43
C PRO A 168 3.19 -23.16 17.73
#